data_1da71ed995e2142586a9a0e641a244fe
#
_entry.id   1da71ed995e2142586a9a0e641a244fe
#
_cell.length_a   1.000
_cell.length_b   1.000
_cell.length_c   1.000
_cell.angle_alpha   90.00
_cell.angle_beta   90.00
_cell.angle_gamma   90.00
#
_symmetry.space_group_name_H-M   'P 1'
#
loop_
_entity.id
_entity.type
_entity.pdbx_description
1 polymer ?
#
loop_
_entity_poly.entity_id
_entity_poly.type
_entity_poly.pdbx_seq_one_letter_code
_entity_poly.pdbx_strand_id
1 'polypeptide(L)'
;DPLWSRGLGDVYKRQGMEGREFGMLKFRSMVKNAAVLGTYQTAVDDPRITGVGRFLRRTSLDELPQLLNVLKGEMSVVGPRPDVPEQRQGYTAAQWEERHRVRPGITGLAQVLYRSAAVGDQRLEADLLYVREASLWLDLKVIFWTLGRLAGKGSN
;
A
#
# COMPACT_ATOMS: atom_id res chain seq x y z
N ASP A 1 10.43 5.10 22.25
CA ASP A 1 10.21 4.38 20.99
C ASP A 1 10.22 2.88 21.22
N PRO A 2 9.19 2.13 20.79
CA PRO A 2 9.19 0.68 20.95
C PRO A 2 10.42 0.05 20.25
N LEU A 3 11.02 -0.97 20.87
CA LEU A 3 12.25 -1.63 20.38
C LEU A 3 12.18 -2.09 18.90
N TRP A 4 10.98 -2.39 18.40
CA TRP A 4 10.75 -2.77 17.01
C TRP A 4 10.82 -1.61 16.01
N SER A 5 10.65 -0.35 16.45
CA SER A 5 10.85 0.83 15.57
C SER A 5 12.33 1.08 15.24
N ARG A 6 13.25 0.50 16.01
CA ARG A 6 14.71 0.68 15.81
C ARG A 6 15.32 -0.29 14.80
N GLY A 7 14.64 -1.41 14.51
CA GLY A 7 15.20 -2.46 13.64
C GLY A 7 14.34 -2.86 12.44
N LEU A 8 13.02 -2.80 12.54
CA LEU A 8 12.10 -3.33 11.52
C LEU A 8 11.58 -2.29 10.52
N GLY A 9 11.87 -1.00 10.68
CA GLY A 9 11.46 0.03 9.72
C GLY A 9 10.56 1.11 10.29
N ASP A 10 9.97 1.90 9.42
CA ASP A 10 9.11 3.01 9.78
C ASP A 10 7.65 2.53 9.95
N VAL A 11 6.98 3.08 10.97
CA VAL A 11 5.54 2.89 11.16
C VAL A 11 4.82 4.08 10.58
N TYR A 12 4.00 3.83 9.58
CA TYR A 12 3.23 4.86 8.93
C TYR A 12 1.77 4.76 9.36
N LYS A 13 1.22 5.85 9.89
CA LYS A 13 -0.22 5.94 10.15
C LYS A 13 -0.99 5.81 8.85
N ARG A 14 -1.93 4.87 8.80
CA ARG A 14 -2.79 4.59 7.66
C ARG A 14 -4.23 4.42 8.09
N GLN A 15 -5.13 4.67 7.14
CA GLN A 15 -6.55 4.44 7.32
C GLN A 15 -6.89 2.99 6.93
N GLY A 16 -7.49 2.28 7.86
CA GLY A 16 -7.95 0.90 7.72
C GLY A 16 -9.47 0.81 7.51
N MET A 17 -10.01 -0.37 7.76
CA MET A 17 -11.45 -0.62 7.68
C MET A 17 -12.21 0.32 8.62
N GLU A 18 -13.36 0.83 8.17
CA GLU A 18 -14.19 1.82 8.89
C GLU A 18 -13.45 3.13 9.25
N GLY A 19 -12.35 3.44 8.52
CA GLY A 19 -11.54 4.63 8.77
C GLY A 19 -10.68 4.57 10.04
N ARG A 20 -10.55 3.40 10.67
CA ARG A 20 -9.70 3.23 11.86
C ARG A 20 -8.22 3.37 11.50
N GLU A 21 -7.50 4.16 12.28
CA GLU A 21 -6.07 4.31 12.09
C GLU A 21 -5.30 3.08 12.59
N PHE A 22 -4.31 2.66 11.83
CA PHE A 22 -3.34 1.63 12.23
C PHE A 22 -1.92 1.98 11.80
N GLY A 23 -0.94 1.36 12.44
CA GLY A 23 0.48 1.51 12.09
C GLY A 23 0.88 0.51 11.02
N MET A 24 1.00 0.93 9.76
CA MET A 24 1.49 0.08 8.69
C MET A 24 2.99 -0.17 8.83
N LEU A 25 3.38 -1.44 8.89
CA LEU A 25 4.77 -1.86 9.02
C LEU A 25 5.45 -1.94 7.65
N LYS A 26 6.69 -1.44 7.56
CA LYS A 26 7.49 -1.45 6.34
C LYS A 26 8.97 -1.47 6.67
N PHE A 27 9.78 -2.17 5.86
CA PHE A 27 11.23 -1.98 5.99
C PHE A 27 11.61 -0.57 5.53
N ARG A 28 12.55 0.04 6.26
CA ARG A 28 13.02 1.38 5.91
C ARG A 28 13.78 1.35 4.59
N SER A 29 13.26 2.05 3.62
CA SER A 29 13.85 2.21 2.30
C SER A 29 14.37 3.61 2.01
N MET A 30 14.13 4.56 2.93
CA MET A 30 14.54 5.96 2.83
C MET A 30 15.47 6.35 3.98
N VAL A 31 16.15 7.49 3.82
CA VAL A 31 16.94 8.12 4.89
C VAL A 31 16.09 8.46 6.11
N LYS A 32 16.70 8.51 7.30
CA LYS A 32 15.96 8.69 8.58
C LYS A 32 15.05 9.91 8.62
N ASN A 33 15.40 10.99 7.95
CA ASN A 33 14.66 12.26 7.98
C ASN A 33 13.82 12.48 6.70
N ALA A 34 13.49 11.42 5.96
CA ALA A 34 12.80 11.54 4.69
C ALA A 34 11.45 12.27 4.77
N ALA A 35 10.73 12.15 5.87
CA ALA A 35 9.45 12.83 6.09
C ALA A 35 9.58 14.35 6.20
N VAL A 36 10.72 14.83 6.71
CA VAL A 36 11.01 16.27 6.84
C VAL A 36 11.49 16.86 5.51
N LEU A 37 12.14 16.03 4.68
CA LEU A 37 12.77 16.44 3.43
C LEU A 37 11.81 16.52 2.25
N GLY A 38 10.56 16.09 2.40
CA GLY A 38 9.60 16.11 1.29
C GLY A 38 8.21 15.58 1.65
N THR A 39 7.33 15.55 0.64
CA THR A 39 5.94 15.11 0.78
C THR A 39 5.83 13.58 0.97
N TYR A 40 4.61 13.10 1.29
CA TYR A 40 4.29 11.66 1.35
C TYR A 40 4.36 10.97 -0.02
N GLN A 41 4.28 11.74 -1.10
CA GLN A 41 4.47 11.20 -2.45
C GLN A 41 5.96 10.99 -2.75
N THR A 42 6.27 9.86 -3.36
CA THR A 42 7.63 9.48 -3.71
C THR A 42 7.76 9.46 -5.23
N ALA A 43 8.68 10.25 -5.78
CA ALA A 43 9.03 10.22 -7.20
C ALA A 43 9.82 8.94 -7.56
N VAL A 44 9.93 8.64 -8.85
CA VAL A 44 10.67 7.45 -9.34
C VAL A 44 12.13 7.49 -8.89
N ASP A 45 12.77 8.66 -9.01
CA ASP A 45 14.20 8.88 -8.66
C ASP A 45 14.34 9.76 -7.40
N ASP A 46 13.49 9.54 -6.41
CA ASP A 46 13.51 10.30 -5.18
C ASP A 46 14.86 10.16 -4.45
N PRO A 47 15.61 11.26 -4.23
CA PRO A 47 16.94 11.23 -3.63
C PRO A 47 16.94 10.74 -2.17
N ARG A 48 15.77 10.70 -1.53
CA ARG A 48 15.61 10.16 -0.18
C ARG A 48 15.71 8.64 -0.12
N ILE A 49 15.61 7.95 -1.27
CA ILE A 49 15.69 6.48 -1.34
C ILE A 49 17.14 6.03 -1.25
N THR A 50 17.45 5.18 -0.27
CA THR A 50 18.80 4.58 -0.12
C THR A 50 19.07 3.54 -1.21
N GLY A 51 20.34 3.19 -1.44
CA GLY A 51 20.71 2.13 -2.40
C GLY A 51 20.04 0.79 -2.07
N VAL A 52 20.09 0.36 -0.81
CA VAL A 52 19.38 -0.83 -0.31
C VAL A 52 17.87 -0.65 -0.44
N GLY A 53 17.36 0.53 -0.14
CA GLY A 53 15.93 0.85 -0.28
C GLY A 53 15.43 0.73 -1.71
N ARG A 54 16.25 1.07 -2.69
CA ARG A 54 15.92 0.91 -4.11
C ARG A 54 15.75 -0.57 -4.50
N PHE A 55 16.65 -1.42 -4.01
CA PHE A 55 16.51 -2.87 -4.19
C PHE A 55 15.24 -3.41 -3.52
N LEU A 56 14.99 -3.07 -2.25
CA LEU A 56 13.81 -3.50 -1.50
C LEU A 56 12.51 -3.10 -2.22
N ARG A 57 12.41 -1.85 -2.68
CA ARG A 57 11.24 -1.34 -3.42
C ARG A 57 11.05 -2.01 -4.77
N ARG A 58 12.14 -2.27 -5.50
CA ARG A 58 12.09 -2.96 -6.79
C ARG A 58 11.55 -4.38 -6.65
N THR A 59 11.93 -5.07 -5.58
CA THR A 59 11.50 -6.44 -5.28
C THR A 59 10.22 -6.51 -4.44
N SER A 60 9.70 -5.36 -3.97
CA SER A 60 8.57 -5.26 -3.02
C SER A 60 8.82 -5.97 -1.67
N LEU A 61 10.07 -6.29 -1.36
CA LEU A 61 10.45 -6.88 -0.07
C LEU A 61 10.27 -5.91 1.09
N ASP A 62 10.26 -4.60 0.82
CA ASP A 62 9.99 -3.58 1.83
C ASP A 62 8.57 -3.69 2.42
N GLU A 63 7.65 -4.36 1.75
CA GLU A 63 6.26 -4.55 2.18
C GLU A 63 6.03 -5.85 2.97
N LEU A 64 7.02 -6.76 3.07
CA LEU A 64 6.88 -8.02 3.82
C LEU A 64 6.43 -7.85 5.28
N PRO A 65 6.88 -6.83 6.05
CA PRO A 65 6.40 -6.66 7.42
C PRO A 65 4.90 -6.40 7.53
N GLN A 66 4.21 -5.99 6.45
CA GLN A 66 2.75 -5.83 6.42
C GLN A 66 2.01 -7.16 6.64
N LEU A 67 2.65 -8.31 6.43
CA LEU A 67 2.09 -9.62 6.80
C LEU A 67 1.75 -9.69 8.31
N LEU A 68 2.50 -8.98 9.15
CA LEU A 68 2.16 -8.86 10.57
C LEU A 68 0.89 -8.04 10.79
N ASN A 69 0.65 -7.01 9.96
CA ASN A 69 -0.64 -6.28 9.99
C ASN A 69 -1.80 -7.17 9.54
N VAL A 70 -1.57 -8.07 8.57
CA VAL A 70 -2.58 -9.06 8.16
C VAL A 70 -2.90 -10.02 9.30
N LEU A 71 -1.88 -10.57 9.96
CA LEU A 71 -2.07 -11.47 11.11
C LEU A 71 -2.77 -10.80 12.28
N LYS A 72 -2.56 -9.50 12.49
CA LYS A 72 -3.28 -8.70 13.49
C LYS A 72 -4.72 -8.34 13.07
N GLY A 73 -5.12 -8.63 11.83
CA GLY A 73 -6.43 -8.27 11.30
C GLY A 73 -6.61 -6.80 10.91
N GLU A 74 -5.53 -6.01 10.90
CA GLU A 74 -5.52 -4.61 10.47
C GLU A 74 -5.55 -4.46 8.94
N MET A 75 -5.00 -5.45 8.23
CA MET A 75 -4.93 -5.54 6.76
C MET A 75 -5.43 -6.89 6.26
N SER A 76 -5.63 -6.97 4.94
CA SER A 76 -5.80 -8.21 4.17
C SER A 76 -4.63 -8.38 3.20
N VAL A 77 -4.48 -9.56 2.61
CA VAL A 77 -3.54 -9.75 1.50
C VAL A 77 -3.99 -8.94 0.29
N VAL A 78 -5.28 -8.99 -0.04
CA VAL A 78 -5.90 -8.26 -1.15
C VAL A 78 -6.90 -7.24 -0.62
N GLY A 79 -6.87 -6.05 -1.20
CA GLY A 79 -7.76 -4.94 -0.84
C GLY A 79 -7.27 -3.61 -1.41
N PRO A 80 -8.04 -2.54 -1.25
CA PRO A 80 -7.60 -1.19 -1.56
C PRO A 80 -6.32 -0.83 -0.80
N ARG A 81 -5.41 -0.08 -1.43
CA ARG A 81 -4.18 0.35 -0.75
C ARG A 81 -4.51 1.29 0.41
N PRO A 82 -3.88 1.13 1.59
CA PRO A 82 -4.17 1.98 2.75
C PRO A 82 -3.84 3.45 2.46
N ASP A 83 -4.79 4.34 2.70
CA ASP A 83 -4.60 5.78 2.55
C ASP A 83 -3.82 6.40 3.71
N VAL A 84 -3.19 7.54 3.44
CA VAL A 84 -2.74 8.45 4.49
C VAL A 84 -3.92 9.34 4.93
N PRO A 85 -3.93 9.85 6.18
CA PRO A 85 -5.02 10.69 6.66
C PRO A 85 -5.29 11.92 5.78
N GLU A 86 -4.24 12.46 5.18
CA GLU A 86 -4.32 13.64 4.30
C GLU A 86 -5.12 13.38 3.01
N GLN A 87 -5.16 12.14 2.54
CA GLN A 87 -5.91 11.76 1.34
C GLN A 87 -7.44 11.82 1.54
N ARG A 88 -7.92 11.86 2.78
CA ARG A 88 -9.36 11.98 3.09
C ARG A 88 -10.04 13.14 2.34
N GLN A 89 -9.33 14.24 2.15
CA GLN A 89 -9.84 15.43 1.47
C GLN A 89 -10.10 15.21 -0.03
N GLY A 90 -9.46 14.22 -0.64
CA GLY A 90 -9.64 13.86 -2.06
C GLY A 90 -10.87 13.00 -2.36
N TYR A 91 -11.64 12.61 -1.34
CA TYR A 91 -12.81 11.74 -1.48
C TYR A 91 -14.08 12.45 -1.07
N THR A 92 -15.20 12.14 -1.75
CA THR A 92 -16.52 12.43 -1.20
C THR A 92 -16.77 11.55 0.05
N ALA A 93 -17.73 11.94 0.89
CA ALA A 93 -18.08 11.15 2.07
C ALA A 93 -18.51 9.72 1.70
N ALA A 94 -19.32 9.58 0.63
CA ALA A 94 -19.79 8.28 0.15
C ALA A 94 -18.65 7.39 -0.38
N GLN A 95 -17.73 7.96 -1.18
CA GLN A 95 -16.56 7.24 -1.70
C GLN A 95 -15.65 6.76 -0.58
N TRP A 96 -15.42 7.62 0.42
CA TRP A 96 -14.63 7.28 1.59
C TRP A 96 -15.24 6.12 2.37
N GLU A 97 -16.52 6.21 2.71
CA GLU A 97 -17.24 5.19 3.44
C GLU A 97 -17.23 3.85 2.69
N GLU A 98 -17.58 3.87 1.40
CA GLU A 98 -17.62 2.66 0.57
C GLU A 98 -16.24 2.00 0.48
N ARG A 99 -15.19 2.79 0.20
CA ARG A 99 -13.83 2.28 0.05
C ARG A 99 -13.27 1.63 1.31
N HIS A 100 -13.70 2.09 2.49
CA HIS A 100 -13.26 1.59 3.79
C HIS A 100 -14.19 0.52 4.41
N ARG A 101 -15.14 -0.02 3.66
CA ARG A 101 -15.96 -1.18 4.08
C ARG A 101 -15.16 -2.48 4.18
N VAL A 102 -14.03 -2.54 3.51
CA VAL A 102 -13.11 -3.71 3.52
C VAL A 102 -11.78 -3.34 4.14
N ARG A 103 -11.03 -4.36 4.57
CA ARG A 103 -9.66 -4.14 5.04
C ARG A 103 -8.76 -3.71 3.89
N PRO A 104 -7.83 -2.78 4.11
CA PRO A 104 -6.83 -2.44 3.11
C PRO A 104 -5.93 -3.64 2.82
N GLY A 105 -5.45 -3.73 1.56
CA GLY A 105 -4.62 -4.83 1.09
C GLY A 105 -3.14 -4.49 0.97
N ILE A 106 -2.29 -5.52 1.03
CA ILE A 106 -0.88 -5.46 0.61
C ILE A 106 -0.85 -5.25 -0.92
N THR A 107 -1.66 -6.01 -1.65
CA THR A 107 -1.94 -5.80 -3.07
C THR A 107 -3.42 -5.54 -3.30
N GLY A 108 -3.80 -5.05 -4.48
CA GLY A 108 -5.18 -4.74 -4.79
C GLY A 108 -5.44 -4.59 -6.28
N LEU A 109 -6.72 -4.55 -6.66
CA LEU A 109 -7.15 -4.48 -8.05
C LEU A 109 -6.58 -3.25 -8.76
N ALA A 110 -6.64 -2.06 -8.15
CA ALA A 110 -6.08 -0.85 -8.70
C ALA A 110 -4.56 -0.96 -8.94
N GLN A 111 -3.84 -1.61 -8.02
CA GLN A 111 -2.39 -1.80 -8.13
C GLN A 111 -2.02 -2.72 -9.29
N VAL A 112 -2.78 -3.78 -9.53
CA VAL A 112 -2.51 -4.71 -10.64
C VAL A 112 -2.98 -4.17 -11.99
N LEU A 113 -3.99 -3.33 -12.05
CA LEU A 113 -4.45 -2.73 -13.30
C LEU A 113 -3.57 -1.56 -13.74
N TYR A 114 -3.25 -0.64 -12.86
CA TYR A 114 -2.72 0.69 -13.23
C TYR A 114 -1.29 0.99 -12.77
N ARG A 115 -0.69 0.24 -11.82
CA ARG A 115 0.63 0.59 -11.21
C ARG A 115 0.68 2.04 -10.74
N SER A 116 1.74 2.76 -11.18
CA SER A 116 1.98 4.18 -10.90
C SER A 116 1.39 5.13 -11.95
N ALA A 117 0.89 4.60 -13.07
CA ALA A 117 0.42 5.40 -14.21
C ALA A 117 -1.05 5.83 -14.11
N ALA A 118 -1.79 5.35 -13.10
CA ALA A 118 -3.20 5.72 -12.95
C ALA A 118 -3.38 7.17 -12.56
N VAL A 119 -4.25 7.86 -13.24
CA VAL A 119 -4.87 9.11 -12.78
C VAL A 119 -5.77 8.79 -11.58
N GLY A 120 -5.86 9.70 -10.59
CA GLY A 120 -6.52 9.44 -9.30
C GLY A 120 -7.89 8.76 -9.39
N ASP A 121 -8.73 9.19 -10.32
CA ASP A 121 -10.09 8.66 -10.50
C ASP A 121 -10.12 7.19 -10.91
N GLN A 122 -9.22 6.74 -11.78
CA GLN A 122 -9.14 5.34 -12.22
C GLN A 122 -8.77 4.38 -11.07
N ARG A 123 -7.90 4.85 -10.16
CA ARG A 123 -7.55 4.07 -8.97
C ARG A 123 -8.74 3.91 -8.05
N LEU A 124 -9.45 5.00 -7.81
CA LEU A 124 -10.62 4.99 -6.97
C LEU A 124 -11.73 4.09 -7.54
N GLU A 125 -12.00 4.19 -8.85
CA GLU A 125 -12.97 3.32 -9.51
C GLU A 125 -12.62 1.83 -9.36
N ALA A 126 -11.36 1.46 -9.55
CA ALA A 126 -10.93 0.08 -9.38
C ALA A 126 -10.99 -0.39 -7.91
N ASP A 127 -10.70 0.50 -6.95
CA ASP A 127 -10.83 0.18 -5.52
C ASP A 127 -12.31 0.00 -5.13
N LEU A 128 -13.22 0.85 -5.62
CA LEU A 128 -14.66 0.73 -5.39
C LEU A 128 -15.24 -0.51 -6.07
N LEU A 129 -14.79 -0.82 -7.30
CA LEU A 129 -15.17 -2.06 -7.98
C LEU A 129 -14.76 -3.28 -7.16
N TYR A 130 -13.52 -3.31 -6.64
CA TYR A 130 -13.09 -4.38 -5.77
C TYR A 130 -13.98 -4.52 -4.53
N VAL A 131 -14.34 -3.42 -3.88
CA VAL A 131 -15.20 -3.45 -2.68
C VAL A 131 -16.56 -4.07 -2.97
N ARG A 132 -17.15 -3.75 -4.14
CA ARG A 132 -18.46 -4.27 -4.57
C ARG A 132 -18.43 -5.74 -4.95
N GLU A 133 -17.31 -6.19 -5.54
CA GLU A 133 -17.15 -7.53 -6.11
C GLU A 133 -16.22 -8.44 -5.29
N ALA A 134 -15.87 -8.02 -4.07
CA ALA A 134 -14.95 -8.74 -3.21
C ALA A 134 -15.37 -10.20 -3.04
N SER A 135 -14.49 -11.10 -3.45
CA SER A 135 -14.71 -12.55 -3.38
C SER A 135 -13.36 -13.26 -3.36
N LEU A 136 -13.34 -14.46 -2.80
CA LEU A 136 -12.13 -15.29 -2.78
C LEU A 136 -11.57 -15.51 -4.20
N TRP A 137 -12.45 -15.64 -5.20
CA TRP A 137 -12.03 -15.82 -6.59
C TRP A 137 -11.35 -14.57 -7.16
N LEU A 138 -11.86 -13.38 -6.85
CA LEU A 138 -11.23 -12.12 -7.25
C LEU A 138 -9.88 -11.94 -6.54
N ASP A 139 -9.78 -12.29 -5.26
CA ASP A 139 -8.54 -12.24 -4.51
C ASP A 139 -7.47 -13.15 -5.13
N LEU A 140 -7.81 -14.38 -5.47
CA LEU A 140 -6.89 -15.30 -6.14
C LEU A 140 -6.40 -14.76 -7.49
N LYS A 141 -7.30 -14.16 -8.29
CA LYS A 141 -6.91 -13.49 -9.54
C LYS A 141 -5.93 -12.34 -9.31
N VAL A 142 -6.22 -11.47 -8.34
CA VAL A 142 -5.35 -10.33 -8.01
C VAL A 142 -3.98 -10.81 -7.53
N ILE A 143 -3.93 -11.83 -6.69
CA ILE A 143 -2.67 -12.44 -6.24
C ILE A 143 -1.88 -13.00 -7.44
N PHE A 144 -2.52 -13.76 -8.31
CA PHE A 144 -1.88 -14.32 -9.50
C PHE A 144 -1.31 -13.23 -10.41
N TRP A 145 -2.08 -12.18 -10.69
CA TRP A 145 -1.60 -11.03 -11.47
C TRP A 145 -0.44 -10.28 -10.79
N THR A 146 -0.48 -10.17 -9.47
CA THR A 146 0.62 -9.57 -8.68
C THR A 146 1.90 -10.38 -8.85
N LEU A 147 1.83 -11.70 -8.68
CA LEU A 147 2.98 -12.59 -8.84
C LEU A 147 3.55 -12.55 -10.26
N GLY A 148 2.70 -12.60 -11.28
CA GLY A 148 3.12 -12.46 -12.68
C GLY A 148 3.87 -11.15 -12.96
N ARG A 149 3.41 -10.06 -12.34
CA ARG A 149 4.09 -8.75 -12.47
C ARG A 149 5.42 -8.67 -11.72
N LEU A 150 5.53 -9.31 -10.56
CA LEU A 150 6.80 -9.38 -9.83
C LEU A 150 7.83 -10.21 -10.59
N ALA A 151 7.41 -11.32 -11.18
CA ALA A 151 8.27 -12.17 -12.03
C ALA A 151 8.72 -11.44 -13.30
N GLY A 152 7.84 -10.70 -13.98
CA GLY A 152 8.17 -9.92 -15.18
C GLY A 152 9.11 -8.73 -14.95
N LYS A 153 9.24 -8.24 -13.73
CA LYS A 153 10.20 -7.18 -13.37
C LYS A 153 11.65 -7.64 -13.32
N GLY A 154 11.89 -8.93 -13.24
CA GLY A 154 13.25 -9.50 -13.24
C GLY A 154 13.86 -9.70 -14.63
N SER A 155 13.11 -9.40 -15.70
CA SER A 155 13.51 -9.69 -17.10
C SER A 155 13.90 -8.45 -17.91
N ASN A 156 14.16 -7.31 -17.27
CA ASN A 156 14.73 -6.12 -17.94
C ASN A 156 15.88 -5.56 -17.11
#